data_9e2f1d4e8ac7854ecd1f23231fc35680
#
_entry.id   9e2f1d4e8ac7854ecd1f23231fc35680
#
_cell.length_a   1.000
_cell.length_b   1.000
_cell.length_c   1.000
_cell.angle_alpha   90.00
_cell.angle_beta   90.00
_cell.angle_gamma   90.00
#
_symmetry.space_group_name_H-M   'P 1'
#
loop_
_entity.id
_entity.type
_entity.pdbx_description
1 polymer ?
#
loop_
_entity_poly.entity_id
_entity_poly.type
_entity_poly.pdbx_seq_one_letter_code
_entity_poly.pdbx_strand_id
1 'polypeptide(L)'
;IGDHGWTYRHDIGRLDVEKALGYKVETMYLENVKYGPDAERAIRGMAQNGADIIFATSFGYMEPMLKVAKEFPNVKFEHATGYKQSTNMASYGLRLYQARHVQGVIAGMMTKTNKICYVGAFPIPEVIREINTYYLGAKSVNPNVDIDIIWVNTWYDPPKEANAAKVLIAEGCDMVAQHTDSPSPLQTAEKAGVFGFGQASDQFRFAPKAQLTATIDNWAPY
;
A
#
# COMPACT_ATOMS: atom_id res chain seq x y z
N ILE A 1 -5.77 -4.25 10.83
CA ILE A 1 -4.56 -5.09 11.04
C ILE A 1 -4.74 -6.49 10.46
N GLY A 2 -5.95 -7.01 10.36
CA GLY A 2 -6.23 -8.35 9.84
C GLY A 2 -6.29 -8.52 8.32
N ASP A 3 -5.99 -7.48 7.54
CA ASP A 3 -6.11 -7.43 6.08
C ASP A 3 -4.91 -8.03 5.32
N HIS A 4 -3.78 -8.23 6.01
CA HIS A 4 -2.48 -8.61 5.43
C HIS A 4 -1.90 -7.60 4.43
N GLY A 5 -2.45 -6.37 4.41
CA GLY A 5 -2.02 -5.28 3.56
C GLY A 5 -1.13 -4.26 4.29
N TRP A 6 -1.26 -3.00 3.90
CA TRP A 6 -0.47 -1.87 4.37
C TRP A 6 -0.49 -1.69 5.89
N THR A 7 -1.68 -1.66 6.50
CA THR A 7 -1.82 -1.47 7.96
C THR A 7 -1.23 -2.63 8.75
N TYR A 8 -1.45 -3.86 8.29
CA TYR A 8 -0.84 -5.06 8.88
C TYR A 8 0.68 -4.97 8.88
N ARG A 9 1.29 -4.52 7.79
CA ARG A 9 2.75 -4.41 7.69
C ARG A 9 3.32 -3.33 8.61
N HIS A 10 2.61 -2.21 8.80
CA HIS A 10 2.99 -1.21 9.80
C HIS A 10 2.91 -1.77 11.23
N ASP A 11 1.87 -2.55 11.54
CA ASP A 11 1.76 -3.18 12.86
C ASP A 11 2.87 -4.21 13.13
N ILE A 12 3.28 -4.97 12.11
CA ILE A 12 4.47 -5.84 12.23
C ILE A 12 5.71 -5.01 12.56
N GLY A 13 5.92 -3.86 11.90
CA GLY A 13 7.02 -2.94 12.24
C GLY A 13 6.96 -2.46 13.69
N ARG A 14 5.78 -2.07 14.17
CA ARG A 14 5.55 -1.68 15.56
C ARG A 14 5.92 -2.81 16.55
N LEU A 15 5.46 -4.02 16.29
CA LEU A 15 5.78 -5.19 17.13
C LEU A 15 7.27 -5.54 17.12
N ASP A 16 7.95 -5.36 15.99
CA ASP A 16 9.40 -5.57 15.88
C ASP A 16 10.15 -4.52 16.72
N VAL A 17 9.69 -3.27 16.76
CA VAL A 17 10.24 -2.20 17.62
C VAL A 17 10.05 -2.55 19.11
N GLU A 18 8.85 -2.98 19.52
CA GLU A 18 8.62 -3.43 20.90
C GLU A 18 9.55 -4.57 21.29
N LYS A 19 9.71 -5.55 20.40
CA LYS A 19 10.60 -6.69 20.63
C LYS A 19 12.07 -6.29 20.73
N ALA A 20 12.51 -5.33 19.90
CA ALA A 20 13.90 -4.90 19.85
C ALA A 20 14.28 -3.99 21.02
N LEU A 21 13.38 -3.09 21.44
CA LEU A 21 13.65 -2.07 22.43
C LEU A 21 13.11 -2.41 23.83
N GLY A 22 12.15 -3.34 23.93
CA GLY A 22 11.61 -3.83 25.20
C GLY A 22 11.02 -2.68 26.04
N TYR A 23 11.40 -2.62 27.31
CA TYR A 23 10.91 -1.63 28.28
C TYR A 23 11.25 -0.17 27.97
N LYS A 24 12.05 0.09 26.92
CA LYS A 24 12.43 1.45 26.51
C LYS A 24 11.33 2.16 25.72
N VAL A 25 10.37 1.43 25.21
CA VAL A 25 9.25 1.93 24.42
C VAL A 25 7.94 1.33 24.90
N GLU A 26 6.91 2.15 24.87
CA GLU A 26 5.51 1.71 24.98
C GLU A 26 4.80 2.13 23.70
N THR A 27 4.09 1.25 23.05
CA THR A 27 3.38 1.57 21.82
C THR A 27 1.88 1.46 22.00
N MET A 28 1.15 2.31 21.29
CA MET A 28 -0.30 2.27 21.18
C MET A 28 -0.70 2.42 19.72
N TYR A 29 -1.89 1.97 19.35
CA TYR A 29 -2.40 2.16 17.99
C TYR A 29 -3.92 2.39 17.99
N LEU A 30 -4.40 3.03 16.94
CA LEU A 30 -5.82 3.22 16.66
C LEU A 30 -6.10 2.76 15.24
N GLU A 31 -7.15 1.95 15.09
CA GLU A 31 -7.59 1.45 13.80
C GLU A 31 -8.87 2.14 13.32
N ASN A 32 -9.11 2.07 12.02
CA ASN A 32 -10.35 2.54 11.39
C ASN A 32 -10.67 4.02 11.65
N VAL A 33 -9.66 4.84 11.86
CA VAL A 33 -9.83 6.28 12.03
C VAL A 33 -10.25 6.90 10.70
N LYS A 34 -11.40 7.56 10.65
CA LYS A 34 -11.89 8.24 9.46
C LYS A 34 -11.04 9.48 9.16
N TYR A 35 -10.91 9.82 7.87
CA TYR A 35 -10.22 11.04 7.45
C TYR A 35 -10.92 12.30 7.93
N GLY A 36 -10.20 13.43 7.89
CA GLY A 36 -10.70 14.73 8.29
C GLY A 36 -10.76 14.93 9.81
N PRO A 37 -11.87 15.43 10.36
CA PRO A 37 -11.96 15.81 11.78
C PRO A 37 -11.72 14.66 12.76
N ASP A 38 -12.07 13.43 12.40
CA ASP A 38 -11.83 12.25 13.24
C ASP A 38 -10.34 11.95 13.37
N ALA A 39 -9.60 12.03 12.27
CA ALA A 39 -8.15 11.88 12.27
C ALA A 39 -7.49 12.99 13.11
N GLU A 40 -7.94 14.23 12.97
CA GLU A 40 -7.43 15.34 13.77
C GLU A 40 -7.65 15.11 15.28
N ARG A 41 -8.84 14.64 15.66
CA ARG A 41 -9.14 14.31 17.07
C ARG A 41 -8.29 13.15 17.58
N ALA A 42 -8.14 12.09 16.78
CA ALA A 42 -7.34 10.92 17.16
C ALA A 42 -5.87 11.28 17.36
N ILE A 43 -5.25 12.00 16.42
CA ILE A 43 -3.85 12.41 16.48
C ILE A 43 -3.64 13.37 17.68
N ARG A 44 -4.55 14.33 17.87
CA ARG A 44 -4.49 15.24 19.03
C ARG A 44 -4.61 14.48 20.35
N GLY A 45 -5.53 13.51 20.43
CA GLY A 45 -5.69 12.67 21.61
C GLY A 45 -4.42 11.88 21.95
N MET A 46 -3.74 11.31 20.96
CA MET A 46 -2.45 10.64 21.19
C MET A 46 -1.40 11.61 21.74
N ALA A 47 -1.26 12.79 21.16
CA ALA A 47 -0.31 13.81 21.64
C ALA A 47 -0.64 14.28 23.08
N GLN A 48 -1.92 14.49 23.41
CA GLN A 48 -2.37 14.85 24.75
C GLN A 48 -2.13 13.74 25.79
N ASN A 49 -2.19 12.48 25.35
CA ASN A 49 -1.93 11.32 26.21
C ASN A 49 -0.43 10.99 26.35
N GLY A 50 0.45 11.89 25.92
CA GLY A 50 1.87 11.79 26.17
C GLY A 50 2.69 11.00 25.15
N ALA A 51 2.18 10.81 23.93
CA ALA A 51 2.98 10.21 22.87
C ALA A 51 4.14 11.14 22.48
N ASP A 52 5.38 10.65 22.51
CA ASP A 52 6.58 11.38 22.07
C ASP A 52 6.69 11.43 20.54
N ILE A 53 6.24 10.38 19.88
CA ILE A 53 6.22 10.25 18.42
C ILE A 53 4.91 9.62 17.94
N ILE A 54 4.34 10.14 16.85
CA ILE A 54 3.08 9.67 16.28
C ILE A 54 3.27 9.38 14.80
N PHE A 55 2.99 8.14 14.39
CA PHE A 55 2.98 7.69 13.00
C PHE A 55 1.57 7.72 12.44
N ALA A 56 1.33 8.45 11.36
CA ALA A 56 0.08 8.42 10.62
C ALA A 56 0.28 7.70 9.29
N THR A 57 -0.31 6.53 9.16
CA THR A 57 0.02 5.53 8.15
C THR A 57 -0.83 5.59 6.89
N SER A 58 -1.56 6.68 6.64
CA SER A 58 -2.37 6.83 5.44
C SER A 58 -2.31 8.24 4.88
N PHE A 59 -2.32 8.36 3.54
CA PHE A 59 -2.21 9.62 2.81
C PHE A 59 -3.23 10.68 3.28
N GLY A 60 -4.47 10.27 3.57
CA GLY A 60 -5.54 11.17 4.02
C GLY A 60 -5.33 11.79 5.40
N TYR A 61 -4.32 11.36 6.17
CA TYR A 61 -3.99 11.94 7.47
C TYR A 61 -3.01 13.11 7.40
N MET A 62 -2.50 13.45 6.22
CA MET A 62 -1.48 14.49 6.02
C MET A 62 -1.92 15.87 6.55
N GLU A 63 -3.09 16.36 6.15
CA GLU A 63 -3.59 17.66 6.60
C GLU A 63 -3.97 17.68 8.08
N PRO A 64 -4.72 16.68 8.60
CA PRO A 64 -4.97 16.57 10.03
C PRO A 64 -3.71 16.56 10.89
N MET A 65 -2.70 15.79 10.49
CA MET A 65 -1.43 15.70 11.21
C MET A 65 -0.66 17.02 11.18
N LEU A 66 -0.57 17.66 10.00
CA LEU A 66 0.11 18.96 9.86
C LEU A 66 -0.51 20.04 10.74
N LYS A 67 -1.83 20.01 10.92
CA LYS A 67 -2.54 20.93 11.79
C LYS A 67 -2.21 20.67 13.25
N VAL A 68 -2.28 19.43 13.71
CA VAL A 68 -2.00 19.05 15.10
C VAL A 68 -0.52 19.24 15.45
N ALA A 69 0.39 18.98 14.51
CA ALA A 69 1.83 19.18 14.75
C ALA A 69 2.19 20.61 15.20
N LYS A 70 1.46 21.62 14.72
CA LYS A 70 1.64 23.02 15.14
C LYS A 70 1.21 23.26 16.60
N GLU A 71 0.29 22.48 17.12
CA GLU A 71 -0.24 22.58 18.47
C GLU A 71 0.69 21.92 19.51
N PHE A 72 1.50 20.93 19.06
CA PHE A 72 2.37 20.12 19.90
C PHE A 72 3.83 20.14 19.42
N PRO A 73 4.56 21.25 19.60
CA PRO A 73 5.90 21.43 19.02
C PRO A 73 6.97 20.45 19.54
N ASN A 74 6.74 19.84 20.70
CA ASN A 74 7.66 18.88 21.31
C ASN A 74 7.40 17.43 20.87
N VAL A 75 6.24 17.12 20.29
CA VAL A 75 5.91 15.80 19.75
C VAL A 75 6.45 15.68 18.33
N LYS A 76 6.98 14.52 17.98
CA LYS A 76 7.40 14.19 16.61
C LYS A 76 6.25 13.54 15.84
N PHE A 77 6.11 13.90 14.58
CA PHE A 77 5.06 13.40 13.72
C PHE A 77 5.66 12.81 12.44
N GLU A 78 5.27 11.60 12.12
CA GLU A 78 5.77 10.85 10.97
C GLU A 78 4.60 10.45 10.08
N HIS A 79 4.58 10.97 8.85
CA HIS A 79 3.49 10.75 7.91
C HIS A 79 3.92 9.84 6.76
N ALA A 80 3.25 8.71 6.60
CA ALA A 80 3.51 7.79 5.49
C ALA A 80 3.09 8.41 4.16
N THR A 81 4.03 8.42 3.19
CA THR A 81 3.80 8.76 1.76
C THR A 81 3.29 10.17 1.48
N GLY A 82 3.27 11.05 2.48
CA GLY A 82 2.93 12.45 2.31
C GLY A 82 4.04 13.28 1.67
N TYR A 83 3.71 14.54 1.35
CA TYR A 83 4.66 15.51 0.80
C TYR A 83 4.73 16.81 1.60
N LYS A 84 3.88 16.98 2.62
CA LYS A 84 3.91 18.15 3.51
C LYS A 84 4.74 17.84 4.75
N GLN A 85 5.51 18.82 5.17
CA GLN A 85 6.42 18.73 6.32
C GLN A 85 6.32 20.00 7.18
N SER A 86 6.78 19.91 8.41
CA SER A 86 6.98 21.04 9.32
C SER A 86 8.23 20.82 10.18
N THR A 87 8.51 21.70 11.14
CA THR A 87 9.68 21.60 12.03
C THR A 87 9.69 20.30 12.86
N ASN A 88 8.52 19.72 13.12
CA ASN A 88 8.33 18.52 13.92
C ASN A 88 7.48 17.44 13.20
N MET A 89 7.26 17.58 11.90
CA MET A 89 6.57 16.60 11.06
C MET A 89 7.41 16.28 9.84
N ALA A 90 7.78 15.02 9.70
CA ALA A 90 8.45 14.46 8.51
C ALA A 90 7.52 13.55 7.70
N SER A 91 7.97 13.17 6.52
CA SER A 91 7.32 12.18 5.68
C SER A 91 8.27 11.02 5.44
N TYR A 92 7.75 9.82 5.50
CA TYR A 92 8.51 8.61 5.21
C TYR A 92 7.81 7.75 4.14
N GLY A 93 8.54 6.82 3.54
CA GLY A 93 7.99 5.92 2.54
C GLY A 93 9.01 4.89 2.07
N LEU A 94 8.52 3.86 1.41
CA LEU A 94 9.32 2.82 0.79
C LEU A 94 9.55 3.11 -0.70
N ARG A 95 10.61 2.52 -1.24
CA ARG A 95 10.88 2.57 -2.69
C ARG A 95 10.14 1.45 -3.42
N LEU A 96 8.83 1.35 -3.20
CA LEU A 96 7.97 0.30 -3.76
C LEU A 96 8.04 0.25 -5.29
N TYR A 97 8.24 1.39 -5.94
CA TYR A 97 8.43 1.50 -7.38
C TYR A 97 9.57 0.62 -7.92
N GLN A 98 10.61 0.32 -7.12
CA GLN A 98 11.69 -0.58 -7.54
C GLN A 98 11.18 -2.02 -7.65
N ALA A 99 10.44 -2.50 -6.66
CA ALA A 99 9.82 -3.83 -6.69
C ALA A 99 8.75 -3.91 -7.78
N ARG A 100 7.97 -2.84 -8.00
CA ARG A 100 7.00 -2.77 -9.09
C ARG A 100 7.65 -2.86 -10.46
N HIS A 101 8.80 -2.25 -10.65
CA HIS A 101 9.54 -2.41 -11.90
C HIS A 101 9.88 -3.87 -12.17
N VAL A 102 10.36 -4.59 -11.16
CA VAL A 102 10.67 -6.04 -11.27
C VAL A 102 9.41 -6.85 -11.59
N GLN A 103 8.28 -6.57 -10.91
CA GLN A 103 7.00 -7.20 -11.25
C GLN A 103 6.58 -6.90 -12.69
N GLY A 104 6.81 -5.68 -13.16
CA GLY A 104 6.56 -5.29 -14.55
C GLY A 104 7.40 -6.10 -15.55
N VAL A 105 8.69 -6.25 -15.29
CA VAL A 105 9.58 -7.09 -16.13
C VAL A 105 9.04 -8.52 -16.20
N ILE A 106 8.66 -9.12 -15.06
CA ILE A 106 8.09 -10.46 -15.01
C ILE A 106 6.78 -10.52 -15.84
N ALA A 107 5.89 -9.54 -15.65
CA ALA A 107 4.63 -9.46 -16.37
C ALA A 107 4.86 -9.35 -17.90
N GLY A 108 5.76 -8.49 -18.33
CA GLY A 108 6.11 -8.32 -19.75
C GLY A 108 6.69 -9.57 -20.40
N MET A 109 7.47 -10.35 -19.65
CA MET A 109 8.04 -11.61 -20.11
C MET A 109 7.00 -12.75 -20.17
N MET A 110 6.00 -12.75 -19.30
CA MET A 110 5.09 -13.87 -19.10
C MET A 110 3.72 -13.68 -19.77
N THR A 111 3.31 -12.43 -20.05
CA THR A 111 2.03 -12.17 -20.71
C THR A 111 1.95 -12.84 -22.08
N LYS A 112 0.80 -13.43 -22.37
CA LYS A 112 0.48 -14.03 -23.66
C LYS A 112 -0.45 -13.14 -24.49
N THR A 113 -1.19 -12.27 -23.82
CA THR A 113 -2.16 -11.36 -24.45
C THR A 113 -1.56 -10.00 -24.79
N ASN A 114 -0.35 -9.70 -24.28
CA ASN A 114 0.24 -8.36 -24.26
C ASN A 114 -0.59 -7.34 -23.48
N LYS A 115 -1.51 -7.78 -22.64
CA LYS A 115 -2.38 -6.95 -21.84
C LYS A 115 -2.16 -7.24 -20.36
N ILE A 116 -1.51 -6.31 -19.66
CA ILE A 116 -1.34 -6.35 -18.22
C ILE A 116 -2.33 -5.40 -17.56
N CYS A 117 -2.60 -5.56 -16.28
CA CYS A 117 -3.55 -4.67 -15.62
C CYS A 117 -3.23 -4.34 -14.18
N TYR A 118 -3.90 -3.29 -13.69
CA TYR A 118 -3.69 -2.78 -12.35
C TYR A 118 -5.00 -2.38 -11.67
N VAL A 119 -5.25 -2.92 -10.49
CA VAL A 119 -6.32 -2.48 -9.61
C VAL A 119 -5.76 -1.38 -8.71
N GLY A 120 -6.10 -0.13 -9.00
CA GLY A 120 -5.61 1.05 -8.28
C GLY A 120 -6.56 1.50 -7.18
N ALA A 121 -6.03 1.87 -6.00
CA ALA A 121 -6.85 2.39 -4.91
C ALA A 121 -7.27 3.84 -5.18
N PHE A 122 -6.34 4.78 -5.15
CA PHE A 122 -6.57 6.21 -5.40
C PHE A 122 -5.48 6.78 -6.31
N PRO A 123 -5.80 7.75 -7.17
CA PRO A 123 -4.82 8.37 -8.08
C PRO A 123 -3.92 9.38 -7.35
N ILE A 124 -3.22 8.95 -6.32
CA ILE A 124 -2.23 9.74 -5.59
C ILE A 124 -0.83 9.53 -6.18
N PRO A 125 0.14 10.44 -5.93
CA PRO A 125 1.46 10.41 -6.54
C PRO A 125 2.20 9.07 -6.34
N GLU A 126 2.08 8.43 -5.18
CA GLU A 126 2.68 7.13 -4.91
C GLU A 126 2.12 6.05 -5.84
N VAL A 127 0.81 5.88 -5.89
CA VAL A 127 0.15 4.83 -6.68
C VAL A 127 0.40 5.03 -8.18
N ILE A 128 0.32 6.28 -8.67
CA ILE A 128 0.63 6.61 -10.07
C ILE A 128 2.08 6.26 -10.40
N ARG A 129 3.03 6.59 -9.53
CA ARG A 129 4.45 6.25 -9.71
C ARG A 129 4.66 4.75 -9.83
N GLU A 130 3.97 3.97 -9.01
CA GLU A 130 4.08 2.51 -9.02
C GLU A 130 3.48 1.88 -10.27
N ILE A 131 2.32 2.34 -10.70
CA ILE A 131 1.72 1.92 -11.99
C ILE A 131 2.66 2.23 -13.14
N ASN A 132 3.22 3.45 -13.19
CA ASN A 132 4.14 3.83 -14.24
C ASN A 132 5.39 2.96 -14.26
N THR A 133 5.96 2.63 -13.10
CA THR A 133 7.16 1.79 -13.04
C THR A 133 6.87 0.32 -13.35
N TYR A 134 5.71 -0.21 -12.98
CA TYR A 134 5.22 -1.51 -13.41
C TYR A 134 5.12 -1.58 -14.93
N TYR A 135 4.46 -0.59 -15.55
CA TYR A 135 4.34 -0.51 -17.00
C TYR A 135 5.68 -0.36 -17.71
N LEU A 136 6.56 0.53 -17.22
CA LEU A 136 7.89 0.72 -17.79
C LEU A 136 8.75 -0.56 -17.68
N GLY A 137 8.63 -1.30 -16.58
CA GLY A 137 9.26 -2.60 -16.43
C GLY A 137 8.80 -3.58 -17.51
N ALA A 138 7.48 -3.68 -17.73
CA ALA A 138 6.92 -4.55 -18.75
C ALA A 138 7.35 -4.12 -20.17
N LYS A 139 7.29 -2.82 -20.47
CA LYS A 139 7.73 -2.25 -21.75
C LYS A 139 9.21 -2.49 -22.04
N SER A 140 10.07 -2.57 -21.02
CA SER A 140 11.51 -2.79 -21.20
C SER A 140 11.86 -4.13 -21.84
N VAL A 141 10.98 -5.13 -21.70
CA VAL A 141 11.16 -6.50 -22.21
C VAL A 141 10.13 -6.89 -23.26
N ASN A 142 9.00 -6.21 -23.30
CA ASN A 142 7.93 -6.44 -24.27
C ASN A 142 7.35 -5.10 -24.78
N PRO A 143 7.82 -4.58 -25.90
CA PRO A 143 7.36 -3.28 -26.40
C PRO A 143 5.88 -3.27 -26.82
N ASN A 144 5.26 -4.45 -27.03
CA ASN A 144 3.87 -4.56 -27.45
C ASN A 144 2.88 -4.58 -26.27
N VAL A 145 3.37 -4.63 -25.01
CA VAL A 145 2.47 -4.70 -23.85
C VAL A 145 1.69 -3.41 -23.70
N ASP A 146 0.44 -3.52 -23.29
CA ASP A 146 -0.41 -2.41 -22.89
C ASP A 146 -0.95 -2.64 -21.48
N ILE A 147 -1.43 -1.57 -20.81
CA ILE A 147 -1.92 -1.63 -19.44
C ILE A 147 -3.31 -1.02 -19.31
N ASP A 148 -4.22 -1.78 -18.70
CA ASP A 148 -5.54 -1.30 -18.29
C ASP A 148 -5.58 -1.09 -16.77
N ILE A 149 -6.23 -0.02 -16.32
CA ILE A 149 -6.31 0.37 -14.91
C ILE A 149 -7.75 0.61 -14.52
N ILE A 150 -8.17 0.01 -13.40
CA ILE A 150 -9.45 0.37 -12.75
C ILE A 150 -9.17 0.96 -11.38
N TRP A 151 -9.66 2.18 -11.15
CA TRP A 151 -9.60 2.88 -9.88
C TRP A 151 -10.83 2.53 -9.02
N VAL A 152 -10.61 1.86 -7.88
CA VAL A 152 -11.70 1.45 -6.98
C VAL A 152 -12.08 2.52 -5.95
N ASN A 153 -11.29 3.58 -5.81
CA ASN A 153 -11.50 4.70 -4.87
C ASN A 153 -11.70 4.24 -3.42
N THR A 154 -10.94 3.22 -3.02
CA THR A 154 -10.85 2.72 -1.65
C THR A 154 -9.49 2.03 -1.46
N TRP A 155 -9.01 1.96 -0.21
CA TRP A 155 -7.83 1.17 0.14
C TRP A 155 -8.17 -0.30 0.39
N TYR A 156 -9.36 -0.55 0.95
CA TYR A 156 -9.81 -1.90 1.30
C TYR A 156 -11.32 -2.05 1.07
N ASP A 157 -11.68 -2.83 0.07
CA ASP A 157 -13.06 -3.23 -0.23
C ASP A 157 -12.98 -4.51 -1.09
N PRO A 158 -12.87 -5.70 -0.46
CA PRO A 158 -12.68 -6.95 -1.17
C PRO A 158 -13.66 -7.21 -2.32
N PRO A 159 -14.99 -6.92 -2.18
CA PRO A 159 -15.93 -7.03 -3.28
C PRO A 159 -15.63 -6.13 -4.48
N LYS A 160 -15.30 -4.85 -4.24
CA LYS A 160 -14.95 -3.90 -5.32
C LYS A 160 -13.64 -4.30 -6.01
N GLU A 161 -12.64 -4.66 -5.22
CA GLU A 161 -11.34 -5.09 -5.72
C GLU A 161 -11.46 -6.34 -6.61
N ALA A 162 -12.22 -7.35 -6.15
CA ALA A 162 -12.50 -8.55 -6.92
C ALA A 162 -13.26 -8.25 -8.22
N ASN A 163 -14.24 -7.34 -8.17
CA ASN A 163 -15.00 -6.95 -9.34
C ASN A 163 -14.14 -6.20 -10.37
N ALA A 164 -13.29 -5.30 -9.93
CA ALA A 164 -12.32 -4.60 -10.80
C ALA A 164 -11.40 -5.60 -11.52
N ALA A 165 -10.84 -6.57 -10.78
CA ALA A 165 -10.01 -7.61 -11.37
C ALA A 165 -10.78 -8.47 -12.39
N LYS A 166 -12.05 -8.83 -12.10
CA LYS A 166 -12.90 -9.59 -13.05
C LYS A 166 -13.12 -8.83 -14.35
N VAL A 167 -13.41 -7.54 -14.29
CA VAL A 167 -13.61 -6.70 -15.48
C VAL A 167 -12.34 -6.66 -16.31
N LEU A 168 -11.19 -6.34 -15.69
CA LEU A 168 -9.90 -6.30 -16.38
C LEU A 168 -9.53 -7.63 -17.04
N ILE A 169 -9.76 -8.74 -16.36
CA ILE A 169 -9.50 -10.08 -16.92
C ILE A 169 -10.46 -10.39 -18.09
N ALA A 170 -11.74 -10.01 -17.97
CA ALA A 170 -12.71 -10.18 -19.05
C ALA A 170 -12.35 -9.37 -20.31
N GLU A 171 -11.62 -8.26 -20.14
CA GLU A 171 -11.09 -7.43 -21.22
C GLU A 171 -9.76 -7.96 -21.79
N GLY A 172 -9.30 -9.13 -21.33
CA GLY A 172 -8.14 -9.84 -21.87
C GLY A 172 -6.84 -9.68 -21.06
N CYS A 173 -6.88 -9.09 -19.87
CA CYS A 173 -5.71 -9.04 -18.99
C CYS A 173 -5.34 -10.45 -18.49
N ASP A 174 -4.05 -10.79 -18.54
CA ASP A 174 -3.51 -12.05 -18.04
C ASP A 174 -2.44 -11.90 -16.95
N MET A 175 -2.12 -10.64 -16.55
CA MET A 175 -1.17 -10.30 -15.49
C MET A 175 -1.76 -9.20 -14.57
N VAL A 176 -2.25 -9.60 -13.41
CA VAL A 176 -2.95 -8.70 -12.46
C VAL A 176 -2.01 -8.17 -11.40
N ALA A 177 -1.83 -6.86 -11.34
CA ALA A 177 -1.20 -6.15 -10.23
C ALA A 177 -2.22 -5.30 -9.48
N GLN A 178 -1.90 -4.90 -8.24
CA GLN A 178 -2.80 -4.11 -7.41
C GLN A 178 -2.06 -3.18 -6.47
N HIS A 179 -2.76 -2.14 -6.01
CA HIS A 179 -2.37 -1.31 -4.87
C HIS A 179 -3.59 -1.11 -3.97
N THR A 180 -4.18 -2.21 -3.58
CA THR A 180 -5.29 -2.32 -2.63
C THR A 180 -4.92 -3.38 -1.60
N ASP A 181 -5.54 -3.37 -0.44
CA ASP A 181 -5.05 -4.12 0.71
C ASP A 181 -5.58 -5.55 0.82
N SER A 182 -6.65 -5.90 0.08
CA SER A 182 -7.16 -7.27 0.15
C SER A 182 -6.48 -8.20 -0.86
N PRO A 183 -6.42 -9.51 -0.60
CA PRO A 183 -5.94 -10.50 -1.57
C PRO A 183 -6.95 -10.81 -2.70
N SER A 184 -8.10 -10.13 -2.72
CA SER A 184 -9.21 -10.45 -3.62
C SER A 184 -8.89 -10.34 -5.12
N PRO A 185 -8.10 -9.36 -5.61
CA PRO A 185 -7.69 -9.33 -7.00
C PRO A 185 -6.85 -10.55 -7.40
N LEU A 186 -5.91 -10.93 -6.53
CA LEU A 186 -5.05 -12.10 -6.77
C LEU A 186 -5.85 -13.42 -6.72
N GLN A 187 -6.79 -13.57 -5.79
CA GLN A 187 -7.72 -14.70 -5.75
C GLN A 187 -8.62 -14.77 -6.99
N THR A 188 -9.00 -13.61 -7.54
CA THR A 188 -9.78 -13.51 -8.77
C THR A 188 -8.94 -13.94 -9.97
N ALA A 189 -7.68 -13.55 -10.04
CA ALA A 189 -6.72 -14.00 -11.04
C ALA A 189 -6.59 -15.54 -11.02
N GLU A 190 -6.42 -16.13 -9.83
CA GLU A 190 -6.34 -17.60 -9.70
C GLU A 190 -7.58 -18.32 -10.19
N LYS A 191 -8.76 -17.85 -9.83
CA LYS A 191 -10.03 -18.44 -10.30
C LYS A 191 -10.21 -18.36 -11.80
N ALA A 192 -9.63 -17.35 -12.43
CA ALA A 192 -9.65 -17.15 -13.87
C ALA A 192 -8.52 -17.88 -14.62
N GLY A 193 -7.56 -18.47 -13.90
CA GLY A 193 -6.41 -19.16 -14.50
C GLY A 193 -5.36 -18.22 -15.07
N VAL A 194 -5.32 -16.97 -14.62
CA VAL A 194 -4.30 -15.97 -14.97
C VAL A 194 -3.37 -15.69 -13.77
N PHE A 195 -2.29 -14.98 -14.00
CA PHE A 195 -1.29 -14.71 -12.98
C PHE A 195 -1.45 -13.33 -12.34
N GLY A 196 -0.77 -13.14 -11.21
CA GLY A 196 -0.74 -11.85 -10.54
C GLY A 196 0.37 -11.74 -9.50
N PHE A 197 0.34 -10.64 -8.77
CA PHE A 197 1.38 -10.24 -7.82
C PHE A 197 0.76 -9.91 -6.46
N GLY A 198 1.41 -10.38 -5.38
CA GLY A 198 1.04 -10.01 -4.03
C GLY A 198 1.38 -8.54 -3.73
N GLN A 199 0.59 -7.93 -2.85
CA GLN A 199 0.71 -6.53 -2.42
C GLN A 199 1.00 -6.45 -0.92
N ALA A 200 1.99 -5.66 -0.54
CA ALA A 200 2.44 -5.36 0.81
C ALA A 200 2.93 -6.58 1.60
N SER A 201 2.36 -7.75 1.40
CA SER A 201 2.71 -9.02 2.05
C SER A 201 2.78 -10.15 1.03
N ASP A 202 3.42 -11.25 1.43
CA ASP A 202 3.29 -12.51 0.70
C ASP A 202 1.85 -13.03 0.81
N GLN A 203 1.15 -13.01 -0.30
CA GLN A 203 -0.23 -13.45 -0.42
C GLN A 203 -0.36 -14.87 -1.01
N PHE A 204 0.75 -15.60 -1.14
CA PHE A 204 0.81 -16.94 -1.73
C PHE A 204 -0.25 -17.90 -1.15
N ARG A 205 -0.49 -17.87 0.16
CA ARG A 205 -1.49 -18.71 0.82
C ARG A 205 -2.93 -18.48 0.32
N PHE A 206 -3.22 -17.31 -0.26
CA PHE A 206 -4.55 -16.97 -0.77
C PHE A 206 -4.75 -17.33 -2.24
N ALA A 207 -3.66 -17.44 -3.01
CA ALA A 207 -3.68 -17.74 -4.43
C ALA A 207 -2.36 -18.39 -4.88
N PRO A 208 -2.11 -19.65 -4.43
CA PRO A 208 -0.82 -20.31 -4.64
C PRO A 208 -0.52 -20.64 -6.11
N LYS A 209 -1.51 -20.64 -6.97
CA LYS A 209 -1.34 -20.94 -8.40
C LYS A 209 -1.20 -19.69 -9.26
N ALA A 210 -1.64 -18.53 -8.74
CA ALA A 210 -1.60 -17.26 -9.47
C ALA A 210 -0.43 -16.38 -9.09
N GLN A 211 -0.01 -16.39 -7.81
CA GLN A 211 1.05 -15.49 -7.37
C GLN A 211 2.41 -15.87 -7.94
N LEU A 212 2.99 -14.98 -8.74
CA LEU A 212 4.35 -15.12 -9.25
C LEU A 212 5.40 -14.63 -8.25
N THR A 213 5.15 -13.47 -7.65
CA THR A 213 5.94 -12.87 -6.57
C THR A 213 5.10 -11.81 -5.85
N ALA A 214 5.67 -11.15 -4.83
CA ALA A 214 5.01 -10.10 -4.07
C ALA A 214 5.95 -8.91 -3.82
N THR A 215 5.40 -7.70 -3.68
CA THR A 215 6.05 -6.64 -2.91
C THR A 215 5.82 -6.90 -1.43
N ILE A 216 6.87 -6.80 -0.63
CA ILE A 216 6.77 -7.00 0.82
C ILE A 216 7.28 -5.74 1.52
N ASP A 217 6.38 -5.09 2.23
CA ASP A 217 6.70 -3.87 2.95
C ASP A 217 7.42 -4.21 4.25
N ASN A 218 8.58 -3.59 4.47
CA ASN A 218 9.32 -3.76 5.73
C ASN A 218 9.54 -2.39 6.38
N TRP A 219 8.75 -2.10 7.41
CA TRP A 219 8.77 -0.84 8.15
C TRP A 219 9.67 -0.87 9.40
N ALA A 220 10.10 -2.05 9.85
CA ALA A 220 10.89 -2.21 11.08
C ALA A 220 12.20 -1.39 11.11
N PRO A 221 12.94 -1.18 9.99
CA PRO A 221 14.15 -0.37 10.01
C PRO A 221 13.91 1.13 10.21
N TYR A 222 12.71 1.63 9.95
CA TYR A 222 12.36 3.03 10.12
C TYR A 222 11.88 3.32 11.54
#